data_3546e74f63a143bfd487f1efe5099e34
#
_entry.id   3546e74f63a143bfd487f1efe5099e34
#
_cell.length_a   1.000
_cell.length_b   1.000
_cell.length_c   1.000
_cell.angle_alpha   90.00
_cell.angle_beta   90.00
_cell.angle_gamma   90.00
#
_symmetry.space_group_name_H-M   'P 1'
#
loop_
_entity.id
_entity.type
_entity.pdbx_description
1 polymer ?
#
loop_
_entity_poly.entity_id
_entity_poly.type
_entity_poly.pdbx_seq_one_letter_code
_entity_poly.pdbx_strand_id
1 'polypeptide(L)'
;MNKTLLSTVCALTLVYSPMAMADDLPTREEMWAVIQSQQKQIETLQSHINTQDEKLTQTEAQVEETKLQVQETVATVEEKVARIEPPTDLANTNGWWNRTSIGGYGELHYNGGNIDELDFHRFVLNFNHNFTDDIRLLSEIEIEHAITSGDDTDPGQVVLEQALLEFDITADDAHKVQAGVFLLPLGILNEVHEPPTFFGVERNIVETQIIPSTFSEGGLHFLGNLGESGFSYNAAIHSSLSVDPSDFDIRGGRNFVGEAEATDFAFTGRVRWSGYPGVTLGVGAQYQTDITQENDDEQVDATLIEAHADIRRGGWGLRALYARWDINSDAAEAIGADEQYGWYIEPSYRFEVPFGYDDGYGELGLFARYNEVDENSGSDVVDGKTEQIDIGVNYWPIPNIVLKADYNFINGAGQGNDDSRLNLGIGYQF
;
A
#
# COMPACT_ATOMS: atom_id res chain seq x y z
N MET A 1 25.49 -10.06 26.60
CA MET A 1 26.03 -8.86 27.28
C MET A 1 25.50 -7.66 26.55
N ASN A 2 24.51 -7.09 27.08
CA ASN A 2 24.24 -5.68 27.34
C ASN A 2 22.74 -5.51 27.64
N LYS A 3 22.50 -5.33 28.94
CA LYS A 3 21.22 -4.80 29.45
C LYS A 3 21.29 -3.28 29.28
N THR A 4 20.23 -2.71 28.75
CA THR A 4 19.71 -1.34 28.97
C THR A 4 18.89 -0.98 27.73
N LEU A 5 17.64 -0.65 27.81
CA LEU A 5 16.86 0.40 28.36
C LEU A 5 15.39 0.15 27.98
N LEU A 6 14.58 -0.31 28.91
CA LEU A 6 13.14 -0.07 28.85
C LEU A 6 12.90 1.22 29.63
N SER A 7 12.83 2.34 28.94
CA SER A 7 12.39 3.60 29.55
C SER A 7 10.87 3.65 29.52
N THR A 8 10.31 3.45 30.68
CA THR A 8 8.92 3.69 31.04
C THR A 8 8.57 5.15 30.80
N VAL A 9 7.66 5.42 29.86
CA VAL A 9 7.00 6.71 29.75
C VAL A 9 5.95 6.77 30.86
N CYS A 10 6.30 7.35 32.00
CA CYS A 10 5.34 7.82 32.98
C CYS A 10 4.66 9.07 32.42
N ALA A 11 3.39 8.94 32.01
CA ALA A 11 2.52 10.07 31.75
C ALA A 11 2.28 10.80 33.09
N LEU A 12 2.98 11.92 33.29
CA LEU A 12 2.65 12.88 34.35
C LEU A 12 1.37 13.61 33.95
N THR A 13 0.25 13.17 34.45
CA THR A 13 -0.96 14.01 34.51
C THR A 13 -0.75 15.06 35.58
N LEU A 14 -0.37 16.26 35.17
CA LEU A 14 -0.42 17.47 36.03
C LEU A 14 -1.90 17.79 36.32
N VAL A 15 -2.37 17.32 37.46
CA VAL A 15 -3.60 17.83 38.05
C VAL A 15 -3.31 19.23 38.57
N TYR A 16 -3.86 20.23 37.89
CA TYR A 16 -3.89 21.61 38.39
C TYR A 16 -4.85 21.62 39.59
N SER A 17 -4.27 21.64 40.80
CA SER A 17 -5.02 21.95 42.01
C SER A 17 -5.00 23.46 42.22
N PRO A 18 -6.14 24.10 42.46
CA PRO A 18 -6.16 25.50 42.86
C PRO A 18 -5.49 25.65 44.23
N MET A 19 -4.72 26.72 44.37
CA MET A 19 -4.13 27.16 45.65
C MET A 19 -5.22 27.22 46.74
N ALA A 20 -5.28 26.20 47.59
CA ALA A 20 -5.94 26.29 48.86
C ALA A 20 -4.99 26.93 49.86
N MET A 21 -5.50 27.95 50.53
CA MET A 21 -4.80 28.65 51.65
C MET A 21 -4.42 27.66 52.75
N ALA A 22 -3.30 27.90 53.34
CA ALA A 22 -2.78 27.17 54.48
C ALA A 22 -3.75 27.29 55.69
N ASP A 23 -4.50 26.18 55.94
CA ASP A 23 -5.08 25.86 57.23
C ASP A 23 -5.84 24.52 57.17
N ASP A 24 -5.17 23.43 56.85
CA ASP A 24 -5.58 22.06 57.23
C ASP A 24 -4.45 21.12 56.80
N LEU A 25 -3.47 20.99 57.64
CA LEU A 25 -2.56 19.85 57.58
C LEU A 25 -3.39 18.58 57.84
N PRO A 26 -3.30 17.54 56.99
CA PRO A 26 -4.07 16.31 57.23
C PRO A 26 -3.80 15.75 58.63
N THR A 27 -4.84 15.32 59.25
CA THR A 27 -4.75 14.75 60.60
C THR A 27 -3.86 13.51 60.59
N ARG A 28 -3.29 13.17 61.74
CA ARG A 28 -2.44 11.98 61.87
C ARG A 28 -3.21 10.68 61.43
N GLU A 29 -4.52 10.66 61.58
CA GLU A 29 -5.38 9.55 61.20
C GLU A 29 -5.57 9.49 59.66
N GLU A 30 -5.72 10.62 58.99
CA GLU A 30 -5.80 10.70 57.52
C GLU A 30 -4.47 10.29 56.88
N MET A 31 -3.35 10.77 57.40
CA MET A 31 -2.03 10.33 56.92
C MET A 31 -1.83 8.82 57.13
N TRP A 32 -2.31 8.26 58.24
CA TRP A 32 -2.21 6.85 58.53
C TRP A 32 -3.06 6.01 57.57
N ALA A 33 -4.26 6.49 57.23
CA ALA A 33 -5.13 5.86 56.20
C ALA A 33 -4.50 5.84 54.78
N VAL A 34 -3.85 6.94 54.41
CA VAL A 34 -3.11 7.01 53.14
C VAL A 34 -1.94 6.04 53.11
N ILE A 35 -1.15 5.96 54.19
CA ILE A 35 -0.03 5.01 54.33
C ILE A 35 -0.53 3.57 54.20
N GLN A 36 -1.62 3.21 54.84
CA GLN A 36 -2.22 1.87 54.75
C GLN A 36 -2.73 1.57 53.35
N SER A 37 -3.32 2.56 52.65
CA SER A 37 -3.77 2.42 51.28
C SER A 37 -2.58 2.19 50.33
N GLN A 38 -1.50 2.96 50.47
CA GLN A 38 -0.28 2.79 49.70
C GLN A 38 0.39 1.44 49.96
N GLN A 39 0.41 0.99 51.20
CA GLN A 39 0.94 -0.32 51.59
C GLN A 39 0.20 -1.45 50.84
N LYS A 40 -1.12 -1.38 50.80
CA LYS A 40 -1.97 -2.34 50.08
C LYS A 40 -1.75 -2.30 48.56
N GLN A 41 -1.52 -1.12 48.00
CA GLN A 41 -1.17 -0.97 46.58
C GLN A 41 0.18 -1.60 46.27
N ILE A 42 1.18 -1.39 47.12
CA ILE A 42 2.52 -1.99 47.00
C ILE A 42 2.42 -3.52 47.05
N GLU A 43 1.67 -4.10 47.98
CA GLU A 43 1.46 -5.55 48.06
C GLU A 43 0.78 -6.09 46.78
N THR A 44 -0.21 -5.37 46.25
CA THR A 44 -0.89 -5.74 45.01
C THR A 44 0.07 -5.68 43.79
N LEU A 45 0.87 -4.63 43.69
CA LEU A 45 1.85 -4.49 42.63
C LEU A 45 2.96 -5.56 42.71
N GLN A 46 3.41 -5.90 43.90
CA GLN A 46 4.38 -6.98 44.11
C GLN A 46 3.82 -8.34 43.69
N SER A 47 2.54 -8.61 43.99
CA SER A 47 1.87 -9.82 43.53
C SER A 47 1.75 -9.88 42.00
N HIS A 48 1.44 -8.76 41.37
CA HIS A 48 1.40 -8.65 39.90
C HIS A 48 2.77 -8.88 39.28
N ILE A 49 3.83 -8.28 39.82
CA ILE A 49 5.21 -8.47 39.35
C ILE A 49 5.59 -9.95 39.42
N ASN A 50 5.36 -10.62 40.55
CA ASN A 50 5.66 -12.05 40.72
C ASN A 50 4.91 -12.89 39.68
N THR A 51 3.63 -12.59 39.42
CA THR A 51 2.83 -13.30 38.41
C THR A 51 3.34 -13.07 36.99
N GLN A 52 3.85 -11.87 36.70
CA GLN A 52 4.46 -11.56 35.41
C GLN A 52 5.82 -12.24 35.23
N ASP A 53 6.64 -12.30 36.27
CA ASP A 53 7.91 -13.04 36.25
C ASP A 53 7.73 -14.53 36.02
N GLU A 54 6.70 -15.14 36.65
CA GLU A 54 6.34 -16.55 36.40
C GLU A 54 5.92 -16.76 34.94
N LYS A 55 5.08 -15.88 34.39
CA LYS A 55 4.67 -15.94 32.96
C LYS A 55 5.84 -15.73 32.02
N LEU A 56 6.74 -14.80 32.34
CA LEU A 56 7.94 -14.56 31.55
C LEU A 56 8.82 -15.81 31.50
N THR A 57 9.05 -16.43 32.65
CA THR A 57 9.84 -17.68 32.72
C THR A 57 9.20 -18.82 31.93
N GLN A 58 7.85 -18.94 31.97
CA GLN A 58 7.12 -19.91 31.14
C GLN A 58 7.25 -19.62 29.66
N THR A 59 7.13 -18.35 29.27
CA THR A 59 7.24 -17.94 27.87
C THR A 59 8.66 -18.15 27.34
N GLU A 60 9.69 -17.85 28.13
CA GLU A 60 11.10 -18.14 27.77
C GLU A 60 11.34 -19.63 27.57
N ALA A 61 10.77 -20.49 28.42
CA ALA A 61 10.87 -21.93 28.26
C ALA A 61 10.17 -22.43 26.97
N GLN A 62 8.99 -21.88 26.65
CA GLN A 62 8.26 -22.22 25.42
C GLN A 62 9.01 -21.74 24.18
N VAL A 63 9.61 -20.57 24.22
CA VAL A 63 10.42 -20.02 23.10
C VAL A 63 11.63 -20.92 22.84
N GLU A 64 12.32 -21.38 23.90
CA GLU A 64 13.48 -22.27 23.73
C GLU A 64 13.07 -23.66 23.22
N GLU A 65 11.94 -24.19 23.67
CA GLU A 65 11.36 -25.45 23.15
C GLU A 65 10.99 -25.33 21.67
N THR A 66 10.29 -24.22 21.30
CA THR A 66 9.91 -23.95 19.90
C THR A 66 11.14 -23.80 19.02
N LYS A 67 12.18 -23.13 19.50
CA LYS A 67 13.45 -22.98 18.78
C LYS A 67 14.13 -24.31 18.52
N LEU A 68 14.13 -25.21 19.49
CA LEU A 68 14.66 -26.57 19.30
C LEU A 68 13.83 -27.36 18.27
N GLN A 69 12.50 -27.27 18.31
CA GLN A 69 11.62 -27.91 17.32
C GLN A 69 11.85 -27.37 15.91
N VAL A 70 12.01 -26.05 15.77
CA VAL A 70 12.33 -25.43 14.48
C VAL A 70 13.67 -25.92 13.97
N GLN A 71 14.70 -25.98 14.80
CA GLN A 71 16.02 -26.51 14.41
C GLN A 71 15.97 -27.97 13.97
N GLU A 72 15.21 -28.81 14.67
CA GLU A 72 15.01 -30.22 14.31
C GLU A 72 14.24 -30.35 12.99
N THR A 73 13.23 -29.53 12.81
CA THR A 73 12.44 -29.47 11.56
C THR A 73 13.31 -29.02 10.39
N VAL A 74 14.11 -27.97 10.55
CA VAL A 74 15.05 -27.48 9.53
C VAL A 74 16.06 -28.58 9.16
N ALA A 75 16.67 -29.24 10.14
CA ALA A 75 17.59 -30.33 9.88
C ALA A 75 16.93 -31.50 9.13
N THR A 76 15.66 -31.82 9.47
CA THR A 76 14.88 -32.86 8.79
C THR A 76 14.55 -32.46 7.34
N VAL A 77 14.24 -31.19 7.11
CA VAL A 77 13.97 -30.65 5.76
C VAL A 77 15.27 -30.65 4.93
N GLU A 78 16.37 -30.19 5.51
CA GLU A 78 17.70 -30.23 4.84
C GLU A 78 18.10 -31.66 4.48
N GLU A 79 17.91 -32.66 5.36
CA GLU A 79 18.15 -34.06 5.06
C GLU A 79 17.23 -34.60 3.96
N LYS A 80 15.94 -34.21 3.96
CA LYS A 80 14.99 -34.59 2.89
C LYS A 80 15.36 -33.94 1.57
N VAL A 81 15.72 -32.66 1.57
CA VAL A 81 16.15 -31.92 0.37
C VAL A 81 17.47 -32.53 -0.17
N ALA A 82 18.40 -32.88 0.68
CA ALA A 82 19.66 -33.56 0.28
C ALA A 82 19.42 -34.97 -0.29
N ARG A 83 18.31 -35.64 0.04
CA ARG A 83 17.91 -36.94 -0.53
C ARG A 83 17.10 -36.86 -1.82
N ILE A 84 16.62 -35.67 -2.18
CA ILE A 84 16.02 -35.42 -3.51
C ILE A 84 17.22 -35.31 -4.46
N GLU A 85 17.69 -36.44 -4.94
CA GLU A 85 18.58 -36.44 -6.12
C GLU A 85 17.75 -35.79 -7.24
N PRO A 86 18.21 -34.65 -7.81
CA PRO A 86 17.55 -34.13 -9.00
C PRO A 86 17.57 -35.22 -10.06
N PRO A 87 16.48 -35.40 -10.83
CA PRO A 87 16.47 -36.37 -11.91
C PRO A 87 17.73 -36.15 -12.74
N THR A 88 18.55 -37.17 -12.90
CA THR A 88 19.87 -37.10 -13.50
C THR A 88 19.90 -36.55 -14.92
N ASP A 89 18.72 -36.48 -15.57
CA ASP A 89 18.52 -35.87 -16.89
C ASP A 89 18.27 -34.35 -16.86
N LEU A 90 17.90 -33.77 -15.69
CA LEU A 90 17.70 -32.32 -15.54
C LEU A 90 18.93 -31.58 -15.02
N ALA A 91 19.90 -32.30 -14.46
CA ALA A 91 21.13 -31.72 -13.88
C ALA A 91 22.09 -31.13 -14.92
N ASN A 92 21.85 -31.30 -16.20
CA ASN A 92 22.69 -30.81 -17.29
C ASN A 92 22.02 -29.79 -18.21
N THR A 93 20.83 -29.29 -17.84
CA THR A 93 20.17 -28.24 -18.58
C THR A 93 20.38 -26.89 -17.88
N ASN A 94 21.51 -26.25 -18.16
CA ASN A 94 21.70 -24.81 -17.95
C ASN A 94 20.77 -24.01 -18.89
N GLY A 95 19.46 -24.37 -18.87
CA GLY A 95 18.47 -23.70 -19.66
C GLY A 95 18.13 -22.33 -19.04
N TRP A 96 17.88 -21.34 -19.87
CA TRP A 96 17.46 -19.99 -19.44
C TRP A 96 16.24 -20.01 -18.52
N TRP A 97 15.37 -21.03 -18.62
CA TRP A 97 14.18 -21.20 -17.77
C TRP A 97 14.47 -21.41 -16.29
N ASN A 98 15.66 -21.90 -15.90
CA ASN A 98 16.05 -22.06 -14.50
C ASN A 98 16.23 -20.72 -13.78
N ARG A 99 16.39 -19.63 -14.55
CA ARG A 99 16.53 -18.27 -14.07
C ARG A 99 15.31 -17.39 -14.44
N THR A 100 14.21 -18.04 -14.86
CA THR A 100 12.99 -17.38 -15.31
C THR A 100 11.84 -17.78 -14.40
N SER A 101 11.06 -16.81 -13.97
CA SER A 101 9.80 -17.02 -13.27
C SER A 101 8.64 -16.43 -14.08
N ILE A 102 7.52 -17.12 -14.03
CA ILE A 102 6.26 -16.68 -14.60
C ILE A 102 5.28 -16.63 -13.45
N GLY A 103 4.55 -15.55 -13.33
CA GLY A 103 3.49 -15.34 -12.38
C GLY A 103 2.41 -14.47 -13.00
N GLY A 104 1.45 -14.08 -12.21
CA GLY A 104 0.41 -13.18 -12.68
C GLY A 104 -0.80 -13.15 -11.78
N TYR A 105 -1.79 -12.38 -12.19
CA TYR A 105 -3.05 -12.26 -11.49
C TYR A 105 -4.17 -11.93 -12.46
N GLY A 106 -5.41 -12.03 -11.98
CA GLY A 106 -6.57 -11.62 -12.76
C GLY A 106 -7.79 -11.44 -11.88
N GLU A 107 -8.76 -10.70 -12.40
CA GLU A 107 -10.00 -10.41 -11.68
C GLU A 107 -11.18 -10.24 -12.61
N LEU A 108 -12.33 -10.70 -12.11
CA LEU A 108 -13.66 -10.55 -12.73
C LEU A 108 -14.52 -9.74 -11.78
N HIS A 109 -15.16 -8.69 -12.29
CA HIS A 109 -16.03 -7.80 -11.54
C HIS A 109 -17.47 -7.88 -12.05
N TYR A 110 -18.41 -7.77 -11.13
CA TYR A 110 -19.80 -7.39 -11.38
C TYR A 110 -20.06 -6.07 -10.65
N ASN A 111 -20.37 -5.04 -11.40
CA ASN A 111 -20.70 -3.73 -10.92
C ASN A 111 -22.18 -3.47 -11.17
N GLY A 112 -22.99 -3.45 -10.09
CA GLY A 112 -24.38 -3.10 -10.16
C GLY A 112 -24.57 -1.58 -10.11
N GLY A 113 -25.56 -1.03 -10.79
CA GLY A 113 -25.80 0.40 -10.84
C GLY A 113 -27.00 0.73 -11.73
N ASN A 114 -26.93 1.87 -12.40
CA ASN A 114 -27.92 2.22 -13.42
C ASN A 114 -27.89 1.24 -14.62
N ILE A 115 -26.72 0.68 -14.89
CA ILE A 115 -26.50 -0.42 -15.83
C ILE A 115 -25.65 -1.45 -15.07
N ASP A 116 -26.13 -2.69 -15.03
CA ASP A 116 -25.37 -3.81 -14.47
C ASP A 116 -24.31 -4.24 -15.47
N GLU A 117 -23.06 -4.34 -15.00
CA GLU A 117 -21.92 -4.71 -15.82
C GLU A 117 -21.22 -5.94 -15.27
N LEU A 118 -20.82 -6.85 -16.14
CA LEU A 118 -19.91 -7.96 -15.83
C LEU A 118 -18.65 -7.79 -16.68
N ASP A 119 -17.55 -7.52 -16.03
CA ASP A 119 -16.29 -7.21 -16.66
C ASP A 119 -15.18 -8.18 -16.20
N PHE A 120 -14.52 -8.84 -17.16
CA PHE A 120 -13.24 -9.48 -16.90
C PHE A 120 -12.18 -8.38 -16.93
N HIS A 121 -12.03 -7.71 -15.78
CA HIS A 121 -11.38 -6.43 -15.66
C HIS A 121 -9.93 -6.48 -16.16
N ARG A 122 -9.16 -7.49 -15.73
CA ARG A 122 -7.79 -7.67 -16.23
C ARG A 122 -7.28 -9.10 -16.04
N PHE A 123 -6.33 -9.43 -16.92
CA PHE A 123 -5.46 -10.59 -16.81
C PHE A 123 -4.02 -10.14 -17.01
N VAL A 124 -3.19 -10.35 -16.00
CA VAL A 124 -1.81 -9.86 -15.96
C VAL A 124 -0.84 -11.03 -15.93
N LEU A 125 0.23 -10.93 -16.71
CA LEU A 125 1.32 -11.91 -16.75
C LEU A 125 2.65 -11.23 -16.42
N ASN A 126 3.32 -11.75 -15.41
CA ASN A 126 4.67 -11.37 -15.04
C ASN A 126 5.67 -12.36 -15.64
N PHE A 127 6.62 -11.86 -16.39
CA PHE A 127 7.74 -12.63 -16.90
C PHE A 127 9.03 -12.00 -16.41
N ASN A 128 9.72 -12.68 -15.48
CA ASN A 128 10.94 -12.18 -14.88
C ASN A 128 12.11 -13.10 -15.20
N HIS A 129 13.29 -12.54 -15.44
CA HIS A 129 14.48 -13.31 -15.79
C HIS A 129 15.74 -12.75 -15.11
N ASN A 130 16.49 -13.61 -14.42
CA ASN A 130 17.76 -13.26 -13.84
C ASN A 130 18.89 -13.55 -14.85
N PHE A 131 19.49 -12.52 -15.45
CA PHE A 131 20.65 -12.65 -16.32
C PHE A 131 21.88 -13.08 -15.52
N THR A 132 22.06 -12.44 -14.37
CA THR A 132 23.08 -12.77 -13.35
C THR A 132 22.42 -12.75 -11.97
N ASP A 133 23.19 -12.87 -10.92
CA ASP A 133 22.67 -12.70 -9.57
C ASP A 133 22.32 -11.21 -9.29
N ASP A 134 23.04 -10.29 -9.96
CA ASP A 134 22.91 -8.85 -9.76
C ASP A 134 22.12 -8.12 -10.86
N ILE A 135 21.73 -8.81 -11.96
CA ILE A 135 21.02 -8.19 -13.10
C ILE A 135 19.75 -8.97 -13.41
N ARG A 136 18.62 -8.31 -13.40
CA ARG A 136 17.30 -8.90 -13.59
C ARG A 136 16.46 -8.11 -14.61
N LEU A 137 15.71 -8.85 -15.41
CA LEU A 137 14.55 -8.33 -16.15
C LEU A 137 13.31 -8.53 -15.29
N LEU A 138 12.56 -7.48 -15.08
CA LEU A 138 11.22 -7.51 -14.50
C LEU A 138 10.24 -7.02 -15.55
N SER A 139 9.14 -7.74 -15.76
CA SER A 139 8.12 -7.31 -16.73
C SER A 139 6.73 -7.74 -16.31
N GLU A 140 5.76 -6.93 -16.69
CA GLU A 140 4.35 -7.09 -16.38
C GLU A 140 3.52 -6.63 -17.58
N ILE A 141 2.73 -7.56 -18.14
CA ILE A 141 1.89 -7.35 -19.31
C ILE A 141 0.45 -7.51 -18.84
N GLU A 142 -0.33 -6.46 -18.98
CA GLU A 142 -1.75 -6.42 -18.65
C GLU A 142 -2.61 -6.53 -19.90
N ILE A 143 -3.68 -7.31 -19.81
CA ILE A 143 -4.76 -7.43 -20.78
C ILE A 143 -6.04 -6.99 -20.07
N GLU A 144 -6.57 -5.83 -20.44
CA GLU A 144 -7.80 -5.27 -19.86
C GLU A 144 -9.05 -5.62 -20.68
N HIS A 145 -10.19 -5.72 -19.96
CA HIS A 145 -11.54 -5.85 -20.51
C HIS A 145 -11.69 -6.99 -21.52
N ALA A 146 -10.98 -8.13 -21.29
CA ALA A 146 -11.03 -9.34 -22.12
C ALA A 146 -10.86 -9.11 -23.63
N ILE A 147 -10.16 -8.10 -24.04
CA ILE A 147 -9.94 -7.57 -25.40
C ILE A 147 -10.90 -8.09 -26.44
N THR A 148 -11.71 -7.23 -27.01
CA THR A 148 -12.51 -7.51 -28.19
C THR A 148 -11.81 -6.91 -29.42
N SER A 149 -11.69 -7.70 -30.50
CA SER A 149 -11.21 -7.20 -31.78
C SER A 149 -12.39 -6.82 -32.64
N GLY A 150 -12.51 -5.57 -33.06
CA GLY A 150 -13.58 -5.11 -33.92
C GLY A 150 -13.86 -3.61 -33.81
N ASP A 151 -14.94 -3.17 -34.44
CA ASP A 151 -15.35 -1.75 -34.43
C ASP A 151 -16.09 -1.36 -33.14
N ASP A 152 -15.75 -2.00 -32.01
CA ASP A 152 -16.41 -1.76 -30.73
C ASP A 152 -15.92 -0.46 -30.11
N THR A 153 -16.86 0.25 -29.50
CA THR A 153 -16.66 1.58 -28.94
C THR A 153 -15.95 1.60 -27.57
N ASP A 154 -15.76 0.42 -26.95
CA ASP A 154 -15.00 0.22 -25.71
C ASP A 154 -14.07 -0.98 -25.87
N PRO A 155 -12.98 -0.83 -26.60
CA PRO A 155 -12.01 -1.91 -26.74
C PRO A 155 -11.21 -2.06 -25.44
N GLY A 156 -11.02 -3.30 -25.01
CA GLY A 156 -9.96 -3.61 -24.05
C GLY A 156 -8.59 -3.25 -24.63
N GLN A 157 -7.61 -3.14 -23.78
CA GLN A 157 -6.25 -2.78 -24.17
C GLN A 157 -5.22 -3.79 -23.67
N VAL A 158 -4.04 -3.78 -24.31
CA VAL A 158 -2.84 -4.45 -23.82
C VAL A 158 -1.85 -3.40 -23.41
N VAL A 159 -1.47 -3.43 -22.15
CA VAL A 159 -0.54 -2.46 -21.57
C VAL A 159 0.71 -3.19 -21.08
N LEU A 160 1.87 -2.59 -21.30
CA LEU A 160 3.11 -2.99 -20.69
C LEU A 160 3.30 -2.13 -19.42
N GLU A 161 2.80 -2.62 -18.29
CA GLU A 161 2.87 -1.85 -17.04
C GLU A 161 4.30 -1.72 -16.52
N GLN A 162 5.09 -2.77 -16.68
CA GLN A 162 6.50 -2.77 -16.33
C GLN A 162 7.33 -3.53 -17.38
N ALA A 163 8.46 -2.97 -17.73
CA ALA A 163 9.51 -3.63 -18.50
C ALA A 163 10.84 -2.95 -18.20
N LEU A 164 11.60 -3.49 -17.28
CA LEU A 164 12.80 -2.84 -16.80
C LEU A 164 13.93 -3.83 -16.54
N LEU A 165 15.15 -3.31 -16.62
CA LEU A 165 16.32 -3.96 -16.07
C LEU A 165 16.63 -3.39 -14.70
N GLU A 166 16.80 -4.28 -13.72
CA GLU A 166 17.22 -3.95 -12.37
C GLU A 166 18.66 -4.40 -12.15
N PHE A 167 19.47 -3.52 -11.54
CA PHE A 167 20.88 -3.72 -11.23
C PHE A 167 21.11 -3.51 -9.74
N ASP A 168 21.71 -4.49 -9.05
CA ASP A 168 22.23 -4.29 -7.71
C ASP A 168 23.53 -3.49 -7.80
N ILE A 169 23.60 -2.35 -7.11
CA ILE A 169 24.76 -1.44 -7.15
C ILE A 169 25.64 -1.54 -5.92
N THR A 170 25.19 -2.30 -4.91
CA THR A 170 25.96 -2.60 -3.71
C THR A 170 25.97 -4.10 -3.46
N ALA A 171 27.06 -4.60 -2.90
CA ALA A 171 27.27 -6.04 -2.66
C ALA A 171 26.35 -6.66 -1.60
N ASP A 172 25.63 -5.83 -0.85
CA ASP A 172 24.62 -6.22 0.15
C ASP A 172 23.18 -6.10 -0.37
N ASP A 173 23.00 -5.88 -1.69
CA ASP A 173 21.71 -5.68 -2.37
C ASP A 173 20.86 -4.54 -1.78
N ALA A 174 21.48 -3.68 -0.96
CA ALA A 174 20.79 -2.62 -0.25
C ALA A 174 20.37 -1.48 -1.17
N HIS A 175 21.06 -1.28 -2.28
CA HIS A 175 20.81 -0.21 -3.24
C HIS A 175 20.77 -0.74 -4.67
N LYS A 176 19.80 -0.25 -5.45
CA LYS A 176 19.52 -0.72 -6.80
C LYS A 176 19.26 0.43 -7.74
N VAL A 177 19.46 0.16 -9.03
CA VAL A 177 19.05 1.01 -10.14
C VAL A 177 18.15 0.21 -11.06
N GLN A 178 17.05 0.80 -11.46
CA GLN A 178 16.14 0.28 -12.47
C GLN A 178 16.16 1.19 -13.69
N ALA A 179 16.08 0.62 -14.89
CA ALA A 179 16.04 1.34 -16.16
C ALA A 179 15.00 0.69 -17.07
N GLY A 180 14.05 1.47 -17.57
CA GLY A 180 12.95 1.01 -18.41
C GLY A 180 11.62 1.60 -18.00
N VAL A 181 10.54 0.87 -18.20
CA VAL A 181 9.19 1.23 -17.73
C VAL A 181 8.97 0.64 -16.35
N PHE A 182 8.65 1.46 -15.37
CA PHE A 182 8.46 1.06 -13.96
C PHE A 182 7.30 1.81 -13.33
N LEU A 183 6.67 1.17 -12.33
CA LEU A 183 5.66 1.82 -11.51
C LEU A 183 6.28 2.90 -10.65
N LEU A 184 5.67 4.08 -10.65
CA LEU A 184 6.14 5.20 -9.84
C LEU A 184 5.91 4.91 -8.35
N PRO A 185 6.89 5.22 -7.48
CA PRO A 185 6.80 4.99 -6.04
C PRO A 185 5.91 6.04 -5.37
N LEU A 186 4.60 6.02 -5.65
CA LEU A 186 3.60 6.95 -5.14
C LEU A 186 2.41 6.17 -4.58
N GLY A 187 1.88 6.62 -3.46
CA GLY A 187 0.75 5.99 -2.80
C GLY A 187 1.03 4.61 -2.20
N ILE A 188 -0.03 3.84 -1.99
CA ILE A 188 0.00 2.49 -1.43
C ILE A 188 -0.25 1.44 -2.52
N LEU A 189 -1.27 1.67 -3.37
CA LEU A 189 -1.73 0.68 -4.34
C LEU A 189 -0.97 0.70 -5.67
N ASN A 190 -0.20 1.75 -5.97
CA ASN A 190 0.47 1.81 -7.25
C ASN A 190 1.49 0.68 -7.46
N GLU A 191 2.23 0.31 -6.41
CA GLU A 191 3.22 -0.79 -6.47
C GLU A 191 2.67 -2.15 -6.01
N VAL A 192 1.51 -2.17 -5.32
CA VAL A 192 0.92 -3.39 -4.74
C VAL A 192 -0.59 -3.36 -4.98
N HIS A 193 -1.00 -3.80 -6.17
CA HIS A 193 -2.38 -3.68 -6.63
C HIS A 193 -3.00 -5.00 -7.10
N GLU A 194 -2.37 -6.14 -6.79
CA GLU A 194 -2.93 -7.45 -7.06
C GLU A 194 -4.22 -7.65 -6.24
N PRO A 195 -5.26 -8.28 -6.80
CA PRO A 195 -6.58 -8.36 -6.18
C PRO A 195 -6.62 -8.87 -4.74
N PRO A 196 -5.79 -9.84 -4.30
CA PRO A 196 -5.78 -10.28 -2.91
C PRO A 196 -5.18 -9.29 -1.91
N THR A 197 -4.54 -8.18 -2.37
CA THR A 197 -3.76 -7.27 -1.51
C THR A 197 -4.54 -6.09 -0.96
N PHE A 198 -5.70 -5.77 -1.52
CA PHE A 198 -6.54 -4.63 -1.14
C PHE A 198 -8.00 -5.02 -0.89
N PHE A 199 -8.71 -4.16 -0.17
CA PHE A 199 -10.13 -4.30 0.11
C PHE A 199 -10.98 -3.61 -0.97
N GLY A 200 -12.21 -4.15 -1.14
CA GLY A 200 -13.15 -3.68 -2.16
C GLY A 200 -12.89 -4.33 -3.52
N VAL A 201 -13.92 -4.31 -4.37
CA VAL A 201 -13.84 -4.82 -5.73
C VAL A 201 -12.96 -3.88 -6.54
N GLU A 202 -13.29 -2.58 -6.51
CA GLU A 202 -12.50 -1.53 -7.14
C GLU A 202 -11.44 -0.94 -6.19
N ARG A 203 -10.36 -0.40 -6.78
CA ARG A 203 -9.41 0.45 -6.07
C ARG A 203 -10.12 1.69 -5.54
N ASN A 204 -9.57 2.33 -4.51
CA ASN A 204 -10.13 3.59 -4.02
C ASN A 204 -9.98 4.70 -5.06
N ILE A 205 -10.93 5.63 -5.07
CA ILE A 205 -10.98 6.71 -6.07
C ILE A 205 -9.79 7.68 -5.99
N VAL A 206 -9.14 7.81 -4.83
CA VAL A 206 -7.97 8.69 -4.65
C VAL A 206 -6.77 8.12 -5.39
N GLU A 207 -6.53 6.79 -5.25
CA GLU A 207 -5.45 6.10 -5.98
C GLU A 207 -5.92 5.59 -7.35
N THR A 208 -6.91 6.25 -7.95
CA THR A 208 -7.31 6.11 -9.36
C THR A 208 -7.35 7.45 -10.07
N GLN A 209 -7.79 8.50 -9.41
CA GLN A 209 -7.94 9.83 -10.02
C GLN A 209 -6.76 10.75 -9.69
N ILE A 210 -6.38 10.88 -8.42
CA ILE A 210 -5.31 11.81 -8.00
C ILE A 210 -3.92 11.16 -8.13
N ILE A 211 -3.76 9.90 -7.67
CA ILE A 211 -2.60 9.07 -8.04
C ILE A 211 -3.11 8.06 -9.06
N PRO A 212 -2.85 8.26 -10.36
CA PRO A 212 -3.54 7.53 -11.42
C PRO A 212 -3.02 6.09 -11.57
N SER A 213 -3.20 5.26 -10.55
CA SER A 213 -2.77 3.85 -10.57
C SER A 213 -3.52 3.05 -11.67
N THR A 214 -2.85 2.22 -12.47
CA THR A 214 -1.40 1.97 -12.42
C THR A 214 -0.62 3.10 -13.10
N PHE A 215 0.22 3.77 -12.34
CA PHE A 215 1.00 4.89 -12.81
C PHE A 215 2.43 4.40 -13.10
N SER A 216 2.73 4.13 -14.35
CA SER A 216 4.03 3.68 -14.83
C SER A 216 4.62 4.69 -15.82
N GLU A 217 5.93 4.89 -15.74
CA GLU A 217 6.67 5.80 -16.61
C GLU A 217 8.03 5.21 -17.02
N GLY A 218 8.61 5.72 -18.11
CA GLY A 218 9.89 5.30 -18.64
C GLY A 218 11.04 6.16 -18.12
N GLY A 219 12.11 5.56 -17.60
CA GLY A 219 13.23 6.32 -17.09
C GLY A 219 14.25 5.55 -16.28
N LEU A 220 14.83 6.22 -15.29
CA LEU A 220 15.78 5.68 -14.32
C LEU A 220 15.21 5.84 -12.90
N HIS A 221 15.28 4.77 -12.14
CA HIS A 221 14.78 4.72 -10.77
C HIS A 221 15.87 4.18 -9.84
N PHE A 222 16.23 4.95 -8.82
CA PHE A 222 17.16 4.61 -7.76
C PHE A 222 16.36 4.27 -6.51
N LEU A 223 16.64 3.14 -5.90
CA LEU A 223 15.95 2.70 -4.70
C LEU A 223 16.90 2.02 -3.73
N GLY A 224 16.57 2.06 -2.44
CA GLY A 224 17.42 1.41 -1.46
C GLY A 224 16.93 1.50 -0.04
N ASN A 225 17.58 0.72 0.83
CA ASN A 225 17.35 0.67 2.26
C ASN A 225 18.48 1.40 3.00
N LEU A 226 18.15 2.14 4.06
CA LEU A 226 19.11 2.87 4.87
C LEU A 226 19.52 2.06 6.12
N GLY A 227 20.27 0.98 5.88
CA GLY A 227 20.71 0.07 6.92
C GLY A 227 19.54 -0.59 7.67
N GLU A 228 19.71 -0.81 8.98
CA GLU A 228 18.70 -1.45 9.84
C GLU A 228 17.69 -0.43 10.45
N SER A 229 17.66 0.79 9.95
CA SER A 229 16.81 1.87 10.49
C SER A 229 15.32 1.70 10.20
N GLY A 230 14.99 0.84 9.25
CA GLY A 230 13.64 0.68 8.69
C GLY A 230 13.28 1.75 7.66
N PHE A 231 14.15 2.68 7.34
CA PHE A 231 13.95 3.64 6.26
C PHE A 231 14.38 3.07 4.91
N SER A 232 13.57 3.35 3.89
CA SER A 232 13.89 3.14 2.48
C SER A 232 13.63 4.42 1.70
N TYR A 233 14.28 4.54 0.55
CA TYR A 233 14.11 5.69 -0.34
C TYR A 233 13.92 5.24 -1.78
N ASN A 234 13.26 6.10 -2.55
CA ASN A 234 13.11 6.02 -3.99
C ASN A 234 13.42 7.41 -4.57
N ALA A 235 14.09 7.45 -5.72
CA ALA A 235 14.32 8.66 -6.48
C ALA A 235 14.34 8.30 -7.98
N ALA A 236 13.48 8.93 -8.77
CA ALA A 236 13.34 8.62 -10.19
C ALA A 236 13.40 9.90 -11.05
N ILE A 237 13.94 9.75 -12.25
CA ILE A 237 13.79 10.68 -13.38
C ILE A 237 13.14 9.90 -14.51
N HIS A 238 12.04 10.43 -15.04
CA HIS A 238 11.19 9.68 -15.98
C HIS A 238 10.42 10.60 -16.92
N SER A 239 9.72 10.01 -17.90
CA SER A 239 8.79 10.73 -18.77
C SER A 239 7.70 11.42 -17.96
N SER A 240 7.18 12.51 -18.48
CA SER A 240 6.09 13.26 -17.87
C SER A 240 4.73 12.74 -18.35
N LEU A 241 3.67 13.07 -17.63
CA LEU A 241 2.30 12.98 -18.15
C LEU A 241 2.13 13.85 -19.39
N SER A 242 1.08 13.61 -20.16
CA SER A 242 0.65 14.48 -21.27
C SER A 242 -0.83 14.79 -21.05
N VAL A 243 -1.08 15.75 -20.16
CA VAL A 243 -2.43 16.15 -19.72
C VAL A 243 -3.02 17.14 -20.72
N ASP A 244 -4.29 16.94 -21.09
CA ASP A 244 -4.99 17.88 -21.97
C ASP A 244 -5.27 19.19 -21.21
N PRO A 245 -4.80 20.36 -21.71
CA PRO A 245 -5.00 21.64 -21.04
C PRO A 245 -6.45 22.13 -21.07
N SER A 246 -7.36 21.41 -21.71
CA SER A 246 -8.78 21.76 -21.70
C SER A 246 -9.54 21.28 -20.45
N ASP A 247 -9.05 20.24 -19.77
CA ASP A 247 -9.70 19.67 -18.60
C ASP A 247 -8.75 19.35 -17.43
N PHE A 248 -7.44 19.22 -17.71
CA PHE A 248 -6.41 18.84 -16.76
C PHE A 248 -6.70 17.51 -16.04
N ASP A 249 -7.27 16.54 -16.76
CA ASP A 249 -7.48 15.18 -16.27
C ASP A 249 -6.13 14.47 -16.08
N ILE A 250 -5.67 14.37 -14.84
CA ILE A 250 -4.41 13.71 -14.47
C ILE A 250 -4.40 12.25 -14.91
N ARG A 251 -5.51 11.51 -14.73
CA ARG A 251 -5.58 10.11 -15.12
C ARG A 251 -5.54 9.94 -16.63
N GLY A 252 -6.21 10.79 -17.35
CA GLY A 252 -6.20 10.82 -18.83
C GLY A 252 -4.84 11.17 -19.42
N GLY A 253 -3.99 11.87 -18.67
CA GLY A 253 -2.63 12.24 -19.10
C GLY A 253 -1.62 11.10 -19.14
N ARG A 254 -1.96 9.87 -18.69
CA ARG A 254 -1.05 8.70 -18.78
C ARG A 254 -0.87 8.27 -20.24
N ASN A 255 0.36 8.17 -20.69
CA ASN A 255 0.70 7.78 -22.07
C ASN A 255 1.27 6.35 -22.17
N PHE A 256 1.46 5.65 -21.03
CA PHE A 256 2.01 4.29 -20.94
C PHE A 256 3.33 4.10 -21.71
N VAL A 257 4.10 5.19 -21.86
CA VAL A 257 5.37 5.22 -22.62
C VAL A 257 5.19 4.78 -24.09
N GLY A 258 3.98 4.93 -24.63
CA GLY A 258 3.64 4.61 -26.01
C GLY A 258 4.07 5.75 -26.96
N GLU A 259 5.35 5.83 -27.32
CA GLU A 259 5.94 6.96 -28.09
C GLU A 259 5.78 8.30 -27.32
N ALA A 260 5.88 8.24 -25.97
CA ALA A 260 5.73 9.39 -25.10
C ALA A 260 6.69 10.52 -25.51
N GLU A 261 6.18 11.73 -25.59
CA GLU A 261 7.03 12.89 -25.71
C GLU A 261 7.90 13.00 -24.44
N ALA A 262 9.17 13.31 -24.63
CA ALA A 262 10.15 13.41 -23.55
C ALA A 262 11.00 14.69 -23.73
N THR A 263 10.35 15.76 -24.12
CA THR A 263 10.97 17.09 -24.20
C THR A 263 11.26 17.59 -22.79
N ASP A 264 10.34 17.33 -21.88
CA ASP A 264 10.40 17.67 -20.47
C ASP A 264 10.28 16.41 -19.59
N PHE A 265 11.03 16.41 -18.48
CA PHE A 265 11.10 15.26 -17.58
C PHE A 265 10.35 15.52 -16.28
N ALA A 266 9.94 14.42 -15.65
CA ALA A 266 9.44 14.42 -14.30
C ALA A 266 10.44 13.80 -13.32
N PHE A 267 10.33 14.19 -12.05
CA PHE A 267 11.16 13.72 -10.95
C PHE A 267 10.25 13.24 -9.84
N THR A 268 10.43 12.00 -9.39
CA THR A 268 9.68 11.42 -8.27
C THR A 268 10.62 11.04 -7.15
N GLY A 269 10.23 11.35 -5.92
CA GLY A 269 10.96 10.95 -4.72
C GLY A 269 10.02 10.47 -3.63
N ARG A 270 10.41 9.40 -2.90
CA ARG A 270 9.68 8.90 -1.72
C ARG A 270 10.64 8.48 -0.63
N VAL A 271 10.27 8.74 0.61
CA VAL A 271 10.86 8.14 1.80
C VAL A 271 9.78 7.34 2.53
N ARG A 272 10.09 6.09 2.86
CA ARG A 272 9.20 5.17 3.58
C ARG A 272 9.89 4.64 4.83
N TRP A 273 9.13 4.51 5.91
CA TRP A 273 9.59 3.89 7.15
C TRP A 273 8.75 2.66 7.48
N SER A 274 9.42 1.53 7.72
CA SER A 274 8.82 0.24 8.08
C SER A 274 9.58 -0.40 9.27
N GLY A 275 10.16 0.42 10.16
CA GLY A 275 10.99 -0.05 11.27
C GLY A 275 10.22 -0.74 12.41
N TYR A 276 8.89 -0.77 12.36
CA TYR A 276 8.05 -1.50 13.29
C TYR A 276 7.16 -2.51 12.53
N PRO A 277 7.16 -3.81 12.93
CA PRO A 277 6.36 -4.83 12.24
C PRO A 277 4.88 -4.46 12.13
N GLY A 278 4.37 -4.48 10.90
CA GLY A 278 3.00 -4.13 10.58
C GLY A 278 2.72 -2.62 10.52
N VAL A 279 3.75 -1.76 10.49
CA VAL A 279 3.59 -0.31 10.31
C VAL A 279 4.43 0.14 9.13
N THR A 280 3.80 0.75 8.15
CA THR A 280 4.45 1.44 7.05
C THR A 280 3.94 2.87 7.00
N LEU A 281 4.86 3.83 6.98
CA LEU A 281 4.58 5.26 6.81
C LEU A 281 5.38 5.73 5.61
N GLY A 282 4.78 6.52 4.73
CA GLY A 282 5.45 7.06 3.55
C GLY A 282 5.11 8.53 3.31
N VAL A 283 6.04 9.22 2.70
CA VAL A 283 5.85 10.54 2.10
C VAL A 283 6.52 10.55 0.74
N GLY A 284 5.83 11.07 -0.26
CA GLY A 284 6.29 11.15 -1.64
C GLY A 284 6.03 12.52 -2.25
N ALA A 285 6.80 12.83 -3.26
CA ALA A 285 6.59 14.01 -4.09
C ALA A 285 6.99 13.72 -5.54
N GLN A 286 6.30 14.34 -6.47
CA GLN A 286 6.64 14.36 -7.88
C GLN A 286 6.64 15.81 -8.38
N TYR A 287 7.60 16.15 -9.22
CA TYR A 287 7.65 17.42 -9.94
C TYR A 287 7.73 17.14 -11.43
N GLN A 288 6.84 17.73 -12.19
CA GLN A 288 6.83 17.70 -13.65
C GLN A 288 7.19 19.07 -14.17
N THR A 289 8.17 19.14 -15.07
CA THR A 289 8.63 20.42 -15.64
C THR A 289 7.64 20.97 -16.64
N ASP A 290 6.91 20.09 -17.33
CA ASP A 290 5.75 20.37 -18.15
C ASP A 290 4.81 19.17 -18.13
N ILE A 291 3.61 19.33 -17.56
CA ILE A 291 2.63 18.23 -17.44
C ILE A 291 1.80 18.06 -18.72
N THR A 292 1.77 19.05 -19.59
CA THR A 292 1.00 19.01 -20.84
C THR A 292 1.79 18.45 -22.00
N GLN A 293 3.12 18.58 -21.97
CA GLN A 293 4.03 18.20 -23.05
C GLN A 293 3.70 18.88 -24.40
N GLU A 294 2.97 20.00 -24.37
CA GLU A 294 2.68 20.77 -25.59
C GLU A 294 3.92 21.47 -26.08
N ASN A 295 4.16 21.40 -27.42
CA ASN A 295 5.30 22.04 -28.05
C ASN A 295 5.07 23.56 -28.28
N ASP A 296 4.51 24.23 -27.30
CA ASP A 296 4.33 25.68 -27.30
C ASP A 296 5.36 26.38 -26.40
N ASP A 297 5.29 27.72 -26.33
CA ASP A 297 6.24 28.50 -25.52
C ASP A 297 5.84 28.55 -24.02
N GLU A 298 4.75 27.91 -23.62
CA GLU A 298 4.22 27.92 -22.24
C GLU A 298 4.40 26.56 -21.60
N GLN A 299 5.35 26.47 -20.66
CA GLN A 299 5.54 25.26 -19.85
C GLN A 299 4.60 25.28 -18.65
N VAL A 300 3.88 24.19 -18.45
CA VAL A 300 2.96 23.99 -17.33
C VAL A 300 3.61 23.08 -16.30
N ASP A 301 4.29 23.64 -15.32
CA ASP A 301 4.86 22.85 -14.24
C ASP A 301 3.80 22.41 -13.23
N ALA A 302 4.01 21.23 -12.69
CA ALA A 302 3.09 20.67 -11.71
C ALA A 302 3.82 19.91 -10.60
N THR A 303 3.26 19.95 -9.39
CA THR A 303 3.82 19.28 -8.23
C THR A 303 2.76 18.40 -7.55
N LEU A 304 3.03 17.11 -7.40
CA LEU A 304 2.27 16.20 -6.53
C LEU A 304 3.00 16.05 -5.21
N ILE A 305 2.27 16.12 -4.10
CA ILE A 305 2.73 15.67 -2.80
C ILE A 305 1.78 14.59 -2.27
N GLU A 306 2.31 13.58 -1.58
CA GLU A 306 1.49 12.57 -0.93
C GLU A 306 2.07 12.16 0.43
N ALA A 307 1.19 11.69 1.33
CA ALA A 307 1.56 11.04 2.57
C ALA A 307 0.60 9.90 2.88
N HIS A 308 1.16 8.76 3.27
CA HIS A 308 0.36 7.58 3.53
C HIS A 308 0.79 6.78 4.75
N ALA A 309 -0.15 5.97 5.27
CA ALA A 309 0.06 5.00 6.33
C ALA A 309 -0.66 3.69 6.01
N ASP A 310 0.02 2.55 6.16
CA ASP A 310 -0.57 1.20 6.20
C ASP A 310 -0.16 0.54 7.53
N ILE A 311 -1.12 0.33 8.41
CA ILE A 311 -0.90 -0.20 9.77
C ILE A 311 -1.72 -1.47 9.92
N ARG A 312 -1.05 -2.58 10.31
CA ARG A 312 -1.68 -3.88 10.52
C ARG A 312 -1.22 -4.47 11.84
N ARG A 313 -2.16 -4.77 12.73
CA ARG A 313 -1.84 -5.36 14.03
C ARG A 313 -2.96 -6.23 14.57
N GLY A 314 -2.69 -7.53 14.74
CA GLY A 314 -3.60 -8.48 15.37
C GLY A 314 -4.97 -8.52 14.71
N GLY A 315 -5.04 -8.60 13.40
CA GLY A 315 -6.26 -8.57 12.61
C GLY A 315 -6.77 -7.17 12.26
N TRP A 316 -6.49 -6.14 13.06
CA TRP A 316 -6.83 -4.76 12.73
C TRP A 316 -5.92 -4.20 11.64
N GLY A 317 -6.53 -3.52 10.69
CA GLY A 317 -5.87 -2.76 9.64
C GLY A 317 -6.36 -1.32 9.62
N LEU A 318 -5.48 -0.41 9.23
CA LEU A 318 -5.79 0.98 8.94
C LEU A 318 -4.92 1.44 7.78
N ARG A 319 -5.54 1.80 6.67
CA ARG A 319 -4.89 2.55 5.59
C ARG A 319 -5.40 3.97 5.57
N ALA A 320 -4.52 4.91 5.29
CA ALA A 320 -4.86 6.29 5.07
C ALA A 320 -3.87 6.90 4.09
N LEU A 321 -4.36 7.78 3.23
CA LEU A 321 -3.54 8.51 2.27
C LEU A 321 -4.15 9.88 2.04
N TYR A 322 -3.30 10.87 1.82
CA TYR A 322 -3.60 12.18 1.28
C TYR A 322 -2.68 12.47 0.11
N ALA A 323 -3.21 12.98 -0.99
CA ALA A 323 -2.45 13.41 -2.15
C ALA A 323 -3.00 14.71 -2.70
N ARG A 324 -2.13 15.57 -3.22
CA ARG A 324 -2.51 16.85 -3.83
C ARG A 324 -1.58 17.20 -4.96
N TRP A 325 -2.16 17.63 -6.08
CA TRP A 325 -1.52 18.31 -7.17
C TRP A 325 -1.68 19.83 -7.03
N ASP A 326 -0.60 20.55 -7.35
CA ASP A 326 -0.58 21.97 -7.60
C ASP A 326 -0.05 22.16 -9.03
N ILE A 327 -0.86 22.75 -9.93
CA ILE A 327 -0.59 22.92 -11.36
C ILE A 327 -0.47 24.42 -11.65
N ASN A 328 0.66 24.85 -12.14
CA ASN A 328 0.96 26.27 -12.37
C ASN A 328 0.56 26.68 -13.78
N SER A 329 -0.72 26.97 -14.00
CA SER A 329 -1.28 27.38 -15.30
C SER A 329 -2.49 28.30 -15.14
N ASP A 330 -2.48 29.42 -15.88
CA ASP A 330 -3.66 30.33 -15.97
C ASP A 330 -4.89 29.61 -16.53
N ALA A 331 -4.70 28.62 -17.42
CA ALA A 331 -5.78 27.82 -17.99
C ALA A 331 -6.37 26.86 -16.94
N ALA A 332 -5.54 26.22 -16.12
CA ALA A 332 -5.99 25.39 -15.00
C ALA A 332 -6.73 26.22 -13.95
N GLU A 333 -6.20 27.40 -13.58
CA GLU A 333 -6.84 28.34 -12.65
C GLU A 333 -8.22 28.78 -13.14
N ALA A 334 -8.37 29.01 -14.45
CA ALA A 334 -9.65 29.45 -15.04
C ALA A 334 -10.78 28.43 -14.86
N ILE A 335 -10.49 27.15 -14.73
CA ILE A 335 -11.46 26.07 -14.50
C ILE A 335 -11.38 25.49 -13.08
N GLY A 336 -10.44 25.99 -12.25
CA GLY A 336 -10.22 25.52 -10.87
C GLY A 336 -9.47 24.19 -10.75
N ALA A 337 -8.84 23.71 -11.82
CA ALA A 337 -8.06 22.50 -11.85
C ALA A 337 -6.58 22.70 -11.45
N ASP A 338 -6.19 23.93 -11.12
CA ASP A 338 -4.86 24.29 -10.61
C ASP A 338 -4.53 23.65 -9.27
N GLU A 339 -5.55 23.30 -8.49
CA GLU A 339 -5.47 22.49 -7.28
C GLU A 339 -6.38 21.27 -7.40
N GLN A 340 -5.81 20.06 -7.25
CA GLN A 340 -6.56 18.80 -7.23
C GLN A 340 -6.09 17.98 -6.03
N TYR A 341 -7.01 17.47 -5.21
CA TYR A 341 -6.63 16.68 -4.05
C TYR A 341 -7.55 15.49 -3.82
N GLY A 342 -7.05 14.54 -3.05
CA GLY A 342 -7.85 13.45 -2.54
C GLY A 342 -7.26 12.86 -1.27
N TRP A 343 -8.13 12.28 -0.46
CA TRP A 343 -7.72 11.54 0.72
C TRP A 343 -8.70 10.43 1.04
N TYR A 344 -8.19 9.39 1.69
CA TYR A 344 -9.04 8.33 2.20
C TYR A 344 -8.55 7.80 3.54
N ILE A 345 -9.48 7.16 4.26
CA ILE A 345 -9.20 6.37 5.46
C ILE A 345 -9.98 5.05 5.38
N GLU A 346 -9.27 3.94 5.62
CA GLU A 346 -9.80 2.57 5.48
C GLU A 346 -9.46 1.75 6.74
N PRO A 347 -10.29 1.78 7.80
CA PRO A 347 -10.23 0.79 8.85
C PRO A 347 -10.72 -0.57 8.35
N SER A 348 -10.06 -1.65 8.83
CA SER A 348 -10.41 -3.01 8.47
C SER A 348 -10.14 -3.98 9.62
N TYR A 349 -10.76 -5.17 9.55
CA TYR A 349 -10.51 -6.25 10.49
C TYR A 349 -10.54 -7.60 9.79
N ARG A 350 -9.43 -8.36 9.88
CA ARG A 350 -9.28 -9.70 9.30
C ARG A 350 -9.25 -10.74 10.42
N PHE A 351 -9.90 -11.87 10.19
CA PHE A 351 -9.91 -12.99 11.12
C PHE A 351 -10.08 -14.32 10.39
N GLU A 352 -9.55 -15.38 10.99
CA GLU A 352 -9.69 -16.74 10.49
C GLU A 352 -11.12 -17.24 10.61
N VAL A 353 -11.56 -18.01 9.63
CA VAL A 353 -12.86 -18.69 9.60
C VAL A 353 -12.66 -20.18 9.33
N PRO A 354 -13.50 -21.08 9.95
CA PRO A 354 -13.34 -22.52 9.85
C PRO A 354 -13.92 -23.09 8.54
N PHE A 355 -13.71 -22.39 7.45
CA PHE A 355 -14.02 -22.82 6.09
C PHE A 355 -12.99 -22.21 5.14
N GLY A 356 -12.28 -23.06 4.45
CA GLY A 356 -11.19 -22.73 3.54
C GLY A 356 -10.76 -24.01 2.83
N TYR A 357 -9.66 -23.91 2.07
CA TYR A 357 -9.03 -25.03 1.44
C TYR A 357 -7.73 -25.38 2.18
N ASP A 358 -6.99 -26.36 1.76
CA ASP A 358 -5.74 -26.87 2.29
C ASP A 358 -5.84 -27.35 3.76
N ASP A 359 -5.75 -26.47 4.74
CA ASP A 359 -5.85 -26.77 6.16
C ASP A 359 -7.28 -26.66 6.72
N GLY A 360 -8.26 -26.27 5.88
CA GLY A 360 -9.65 -26.10 6.26
C GLY A 360 -9.98 -24.73 6.84
N TYR A 361 -9.03 -23.80 6.88
CA TYR A 361 -9.23 -22.42 7.33
C TYR A 361 -9.05 -21.43 6.18
N GLY A 362 -9.86 -20.38 6.19
CA GLY A 362 -9.73 -19.20 5.33
C GLY A 362 -9.69 -17.94 6.17
N GLU A 363 -9.51 -16.80 5.54
CA GLU A 363 -9.62 -15.50 6.20
C GLU A 363 -10.84 -14.73 5.68
N LEU A 364 -11.51 -14.04 6.60
CA LEU A 364 -12.56 -13.08 6.27
C LEU A 364 -12.13 -11.71 6.77
N GLY A 365 -12.26 -10.70 5.93
CA GLY A 365 -11.93 -9.32 6.23
C GLY A 365 -13.12 -8.42 6.02
N LEU A 366 -13.41 -7.60 7.01
CA LEU A 366 -14.42 -6.54 6.93
C LEU A 366 -13.71 -5.21 6.79
N PHE A 367 -14.25 -4.29 6.01
CA PHE A 367 -13.71 -2.94 5.87
C PHE A 367 -14.81 -1.91 5.71
N ALA A 368 -14.45 -0.69 6.03
CA ALA A 368 -15.17 0.50 5.60
C ALA A 368 -14.12 1.50 5.13
N ARG A 369 -14.42 2.27 4.08
CA ARG A 369 -13.52 3.29 3.55
C ARG A 369 -14.32 4.56 3.28
N TYR A 370 -13.80 5.69 3.70
CA TYR A 370 -14.25 7.01 3.28
C TYR A 370 -13.21 7.60 2.35
N ASN A 371 -13.65 8.07 1.20
CA ASN A 371 -12.84 8.74 0.21
C ASN A 371 -13.41 10.13 -0.08
N GLU A 372 -12.54 11.07 -0.33
CA GLU A 372 -12.87 12.39 -0.84
C GLU A 372 -11.86 12.75 -1.93
N VAL A 373 -12.38 13.20 -3.08
CA VAL A 373 -11.59 13.67 -4.22
C VAL A 373 -12.20 14.97 -4.68
N ASP A 374 -11.36 15.93 -5.03
CA ASP A 374 -11.78 17.20 -5.65
C ASP A 374 -10.76 17.55 -6.74
N GLU A 375 -11.20 17.46 -7.99
CA GLU A 375 -10.37 17.71 -9.17
C GLU A 375 -10.43 19.20 -9.63
N ASN A 376 -11.25 20.01 -8.95
CA ASN A 376 -11.41 21.44 -9.23
C ASN A 376 -11.38 22.27 -7.94
N SER A 377 -10.52 21.89 -6.98
CA SER A 377 -10.51 22.53 -5.66
C SER A 377 -9.97 23.95 -5.65
N GLY A 378 -9.32 24.39 -6.73
CA GLY A 378 -8.92 25.77 -6.97
C GLY A 378 -10.09 26.73 -7.27
N SER A 379 -11.32 26.22 -7.46
CA SER A 379 -12.49 27.03 -7.86
C SER A 379 -13.60 27.00 -6.80
N ASP A 380 -14.11 28.19 -6.45
CA ASP A 380 -15.36 28.32 -5.66
C ASP A 380 -16.64 28.16 -6.52
N VAL A 381 -16.50 28.06 -7.86
CA VAL A 381 -17.62 28.08 -8.81
C VAL A 381 -17.83 26.72 -9.49
N VAL A 382 -16.75 26.00 -9.73
CA VAL A 382 -16.78 24.64 -10.28
C VAL A 382 -16.70 23.68 -9.11
N ASP A 383 -17.70 22.83 -8.97
CA ASP A 383 -17.72 21.79 -7.93
C ASP A 383 -17.21 20.48 -8.53
N GLY A 384 -15.97 20.13 -8.24
CA GLY A 384 -15.32 18.88 -8.65
C GLY A 384 -15.29 17.81 -7.56
N LYS A 385 -15.93 18.08 -6.40
CA LYS A 385 -15.85 17.23 -5.24
C LYS A 385 -16.68 15.96 -5.36
N THR A 386 -16.08 14.83 -5.10
CA THR A 386 -16.73 13.52 -4.95
C THR A 386 -16.41 12.93 -3.59
N GLU A 387 -17.45 12.55 -2.86
CA GLU A 387 -17.39 11.82 -1.60
C GLU A 387 -17.88 10.39 -1.83
N GLN A 388 -17.13 9.39 -1.36
CA GLN A 388 -17.51 8.00 -1.49
C GLN A 388 -17.27 7.25 -0.18
N ILE A 389 -18.30 6.50 0.25
CA ILE A 389 -18.18 5.55 1.36
C ILE A 389 -18.32 4.14 0.82
N ASP A 390 -17.34 3.30 1.08
CA ASP A 390 -17.35 1.90 0.73
C ASP A 390 -17.47 1.05 1.99
N ILE A 391 -18.35 0.05 1.97
CA ILE A 391 -18.47 -0.92 3.05
C ILE A 391 -18.49 -2.31 2.43
N GLY A 392 -17.64 -3.22 2.88
CA GLY A 392 -17.57 -4.50 2.23
C GLY A 392 -16.87 -5.60 3.04
N VAL A 393 -16.78 -6.72 2.37
CA VAL A 393 -16.17 -7.95 2.86
C VAL A 393 -15.31 -8.59 1.79
N ASN A 394 -14.11 -9.01 2.17
CA ASN A 394 -13.24 -9.86 1.39
C ASN A 394 -13.15 -11.23 2.07
N TYR A 395 -13.22 -12.30 1.31
CA TYR A 395 -12.99 -13.66 1.78
C TYR A 395 -11.83 -14.29 1.00
N TRP A 396 -10.81 -14.70 1.72
CA TRP A 396 -9.66 -15.43 1.17
C TRP A 396 -9.77 -16.91 1.56
N PRO A 397 -10.27 -17.79 0.65
CA PRO A 397 -10.27 -19.25 0.89
C PRO A 397 -8.86 -19.82 1.00
N ILE A 398 -7.91 -19.21 0.31
CA ILE A 398 -6.45 -19.34 0.41
C ILE A 398 -5.83 -17.96 0.15
N PRO A 399 -4.58 -17.69 0.55
CA PRO A 399 -3.97 -16.36 0.41
C PRO A 399 -3.97 -15.79 -1.01
N ASN A 400 -3.94 -16.65 -2.02
CA ASN A 400 -3.83 -16.27 -3.44
C ASN A 400 -5.17 -16.07 -4.16
N ILE A 401 -6.30 -16.33 -3.51
CA ILE A 401 -7.64 -16.17 -4.09
C ILE A 401 -8.48 -15.32 -3.16
N VAL A 402 -9.22 -14.36 -3.71
CA VAL A 402 -10.13 -13.51 -2.96
C VAL A 402 -11.50 -13.43 -3.63
N LEU A 403 -12.55 -13.56 -2.83
CA LEU A 403 -13.92 -13.20 -3.19
C LEU A 403 -14.27 -11.91 -2.48
N LYS A 404 -14.82 -10.94 -3.20
CA LYS A 404 -15.07 -9.59 -2.72
C LYS A 404 -16.54 -9.23 -2.91
N ALA A 405 -17.08 -8.50 -1.95
CA ALA A 405 -18.38 -7.88 -2.07
C ALA A 405 -18.35 -6.55 -1.32
N ASP A 406 -18.78 -5.49 -1.97
CA ASP A 406 -18.90 -4.17 -1.35
C ASP A 406 -20.10 -3.40 -1.87
N TYR A 407 -20.46 -2.38 -1.13
CA TYR A 407 -21.47 -1.42 -1.49
C TYR A 407 -20.87 -0.02 -1.39
N ASN A 408 -20.95 0.73 -2.50
CA ASN A 408 -20.45 2.08 -2.60
C ASN A 408 -21.63 3.05 -2.48
N PHE A 409 -21.47 4.04 -1.60
CA PHE A 409 -22.33 5.22 -1.49
C PHE A 409 -21.57 6.40 -2.09
N ILE A 410 -21.97 6.86 -3.26
CA ILE A 410 -21.28 7.92 -4.01
C ILE A 410 -22.14 9.17 -4.00
N ASN A 411 -21.53 10.29 -3.62
CA ASN A 411 -22.10 11.63 -3.69
C ASN A 411 -21.13 12.50 -4.49
N GLY A 412 -21.37 12.67 -5.79
CA GLY A 412 -20.50 13.40 -6.71
C GLY A 412 -21.07 14.76 -7.09
N ALA A 413 -20.18 15.74 -7.18
CA ALA A 413 -20.49 17.06 -7.68
C ALA A 413 -20.82 17.04 -9.17
N GLY A 414 -21.78 17.84 -9.57
CA GLY A 414 -22.06 18.18 -10.97
C GLY A 414 -22.92 17.21 -11.76
N GLN A 415 -23.21 15.99 -11.29
CA GLN A 415 -24.00 15.03 -12.09
C GLN A 415 -25.35 14.62 -11.50
N GLY A 416 -25.73 15.05 -10.33
CA GLY A 416 -27.04 14.73 -9.73
C GLY A 416 -27.25 13.21 -9.49
N ASN A 417 -26.19 12.46 -9.43
CA ASN A 417 -26.21 11.02 -9.36
C ASN A 417 -25.63 10.54 -8.04
N ASP A 418 -26.54 10.28 -7.08
CA ASP A 418 -26.29 9.30 -6.03
C ASP A 418 -26.20 7.93 -6.70
N ASP A 419 -25.03 7.57 -7.25
CA ASP A 419 -24.83 6.29 -7.93
C ASP A 419 -24.34 5.24 -6.94
N SER A 420 -25.21 4.89 -6.00
CA SER A 420 -24.94 3.82 -5.04
C SER A 420 -25.02 2.47 -5.71
N ARG A 421 -23.98 1.62 -5.58
CA ARG A 421 -23.89 0.35 -6.30
C ARG A 421 -23.38 -0.80 -5.41
N LEU A 422 -23.87 -2.00 -5.73
CA LEU A 422 -23.35 -3.26 -5.21
C LEU A 422 -22.31 -3.80 -6.20
N ASN A 423 -21.11 -4.10 -5.70
CA ASN A 423 -20.09 -4.73 -6.50
C ASN A 423 -19.76 -6.12 -5.94
N LEU A 424 -19.48 -7.05 -6.84
CA LEU A 424 -18.99 -8.39 -6.52
C LEU A 424 -17.74 -8.66 -7.35
N GLY A 425 -16.74 -9.32 -6.75
CA GLY A 425 -15.50 -9.60 -7.44
C GLY A 425 -14.90 -10.95 -7.05
N ILE A 426 -14.18 -11.53 -8.01
CA ILE A 426 -13.27 -12.64 -7.77
C ILE A 426 -11.91 -12.26 -8.31
N GLY A 427 -10.87 -12.38 -7.48
CA GLY A 427 -9.50 -12.13 -7.87
C GLY A 427 -8.57 -13.26 -7.44
N TYR A 428 -7.48 -13.42 -8.17
CA TYR A 428 -6.47 -14.44 -7.90
C TYR A 428 -5.09 -13.99 -8.35
N GLN A 429 -4.05 -14.57 -7.74
CA GLN A 429 -2.65 -14.44 -8.18
C GLN A 429 -1.95 -15.80 -8.11
N PHE A 430 -0.94 -16.01 -8.96
CA PHE A 430 -0.21 -17.28 -9.08
C PHE A 430 1.26 -17.10 -9.40
#